data_e581ddcef230caa4e2ab4861ec08ba99
#
_entry.id   e581ddcef230caa4e2ab4861ec08ba99
#
_cell.length_a   1.000
_cell.length_b   1.000
_cell.length_c   1.000
_cell.angle_alpha   90.00
_cell.angle_beta   90.00
_cell.angle_gamma   90.00
#
_symmetry.space_group_name_H-M   'P 1'
#
loop_
_entity.id
_entity.type
_entity.pdbx_description
1 polymer ?
#
loop_
_entity_poly.entity_id
_entity_poly.type
_entity_poly.pdbx_seq_one_letter_code
_entity_poly.pdbx_strand_id
1 'polypeptide(L)'
;MSRFFFNDRKQLVNDAIEGILLSAPHANLVKLDIDPAIRIVARGDWDKSRVAVISGGGSGHEPAHAGFVGKGMLTAAVCGDLFASPSVDAVLNAIVAVTGDRGCLLIVKNYTGDRLNFGLAAEKAKRYGLKVEMAIVADDIALPDNKQPRGIAGTALVHKIAGYAAEQGKSLNEVRDIAQQACDNLWSLGVAMQTCNLPGSDEEEGRIKQGHVELGLGIHGEPGASVVDTQNSKAIIDTLVTPLRAQAGEGRFAVLINNLGGVSALEMALLTKELSHSALKEEIAYLIGPAPLVSALDMKGFSLTLLKLNDFFEKAIHAEVETLGWQKPVAFAPLRTVAHTAIHDRVEYTPSDNLRVAEYVSSVTKTLLQLENRLNALDAKVGDGDTGSTFAQGARDIAQRLEDRKLPLDNVSTLLLLVGERLATVMGGSSGVLMSIFFTAAGQKLHDGQPLPEALLSGLAQMKQYGGADLGDRTLIDALQPALEALKGGDIQAAAQAAQHGAEATAKMAKAGAGRSSYVNKENLDGVMDPGAVAVAEVFKAMVDAKR
;
A
#
# COMPACT_ATOMS: atom_id res chain seq x y z
N MET A 1 -23.94 1.23 0.28
CA MET A 1 -23.26 0.27 -0.63
C MET A 1 -22.31 -0.57 0.19
N SER A 2 -22.14 -1.85 -0.13
CA SER A 2 -21.19 -2.72 0.57
C SER A 2 -19.75 -2.21 0.41
N ARG A 3 -18.93 -2.33 1.47
CA ARG A 3 -17.48 -2.10 1.42
C ARG A 3 -16.72 -3.23 0.73
N PHE A 4 -17.36 -4.38 0.53
CA PHE A 4 -16.77 -5.58 -0.02
C PHE A 4 -17.35 -5.89 -1.40
N PHE A 5 -16.53 -6.47 -2.26
CA PHE A 5 -16.97 -7.01 -3.55
C PHE A 5 -17.50 -8.43 -3.34
N PHE A 6 -18.81 -8.62 -3.42
CA PHE A 6 -19.45 -9.94 -3.40
C PHE A 6 -20.81 -9.88 -4.10
N ASN A 7 -21.29 -11.05 -4.59
CA ASN A 7 -22.58 -11.17 -5.25
C ASN A 7 -23.70 -11.49 -4.25
N ASP A 8 -23.54 -12.60 -3.52
CA ASP A 8 -24.47 -13.07 -2.48
C ASP A 8 -23.67 -13.48 -1.25
N ARG A 9 -24.08 -12.98 -0.09
CA ARG A 9 -23.45 -13.29 1.20
C ARG A 9 -23.41 -14.80 1.49
N LYS A 10 -24.44 -15.55 1.05
CA LYS A 10 -24.53 -17.00 1.28
C LYS A 10 -23.57 -17.79 0.36
N GLN A 11 -23.23 -17.24 -0.80
CA GLN A 11 -22.33 -17.86 -1.76
C GLN A 11 -20.88 -17.38 -1.62
N LEU A 12 -20.64 -16.31 -0.88
CA LEU A 12 -19.35 -15.62 -0.78
C LEU A 12 -18.16 -16.57 -0.59
N VAL A 13 -18.27 -17.50 0.35
CA VAL A 13 -17.17 -18.46 0.63
C VAL A 13 -17.00 -19.47 -0.51
N ASN A 14 -18.08 -19.94 -1.10
CA ASN A 14 -18.01 -20.87 -2.25
C ASN A 14 -17.37 -20.17 -3.46
N ASP A 15 -17.82 -18.93 -3.77
CA ASP A 15 -17.28 -18.13 -4.87
C ASP A 15 -15.79 -17.82 -4.65
N ALA A 16 -15.40 -17.48 -3.42
CA ALA A 16 -14.00 -17.22 -3.06
C ALA A 16 -13.12 -18.47 -3.23
N ILE A 17 -13.59 -19.63 -2.79
CA ILE A 17 -12.87 -20.91 -2.98
C ILE A 17 -12.68 -21.20 -4.48
N GLU A 18 -13.71 -21.03 -5.30
CA GLU A 18 -13.60 -21.21 -6.75
C GLU A 18 -12.57 -20.24 -7.37
N GLY A 19 -12.55 -18.98 -6.91
CA GLY A 19 -11.53 -18.01 -7.29
C GLY A 19 -10.10 -18.45 -6.91
N ILE A 20 -9.92 -19.02 -5.72
CA ILE A 20 -8.62 -19.58 -5.27
C ILE A 20 -8.19 -20.73 -6.19
N LEU A 21 -9.09 -21.67 -6.53
CA LEU A 21 -8.75 -22.79 -7.41
C LEU A 21 -8.36 -22.32 -8.81
N LEU A 22 -9.08 -21.35 -9.36
CA LEU A 22 -8.82 -20.79 -10.69
C LEU A 22 -7.51 -20.00 -10.75
N SER A 23 -7.07 -19.42 -9.64
CA SER A 23 -5.84 -18.60 -9.55
C SER A 23 -4.64 -19.36 -9.00
N ALA A 24 -4.78 -20.64 -8.67
CA ALA A 24 -3.69 -21.45 -8.12
C ALA A 24 -2.56 -21.63 -9.18
N PRO A 25 -1.33 -21.19 -8.88
CA PRO A 25 -0.26 -21.09 -9.88
C PRO A 25 0.19 -22.44 -10.44
N HIS A 26 -0.06 -23.52 -9.72
CA HIS A 26 0.35 -24.88 -10.12
C HIS A 26 -0.81 -25.72 -10.67
N ALA A 27 -2.03 -25.19 -10.74
CA ALA A 27 -3.24 -25.87 -11.19
C ALA A 27 -3.45 -27.26 -10.52
N ASN A 28 -2.99 -27.43 -9.28
CA ASN A 28 -2.91 -28.70 -8.56
C ASN A 28 -3.97 -28.82 -7.45
N LEU A 29 -4.94 -27.93 -7.40
CA LEU A 29 -6.00 -27.90 -6.39
C LEU A 29 -7.31 -28.45 -6.94
N VAL A 30 -8.05 -29.17 -6.10
CA VAL A 30 -9.41 -29.64 -6.36
C VAL A 30 -10.34 -29.28 -5.21
N LYS A 31 -11.61 -29.02 -5.50
CA LYS A 31 -12.70 -28.94 -4.53
C LYS A 31 -13.39 -30.29 -4.49
N LEU A 32 -13.65 -30.81 -3.31
CA LEU A 32 -14.44 -32.04 -3.18
C LEU A 32 -15.93 -31.70 -3.41
N ASP A 33 -16.52 -32.36 -4.38
CA ASP A 33 -17.93 -32.19 -4.72
C ASP A 33 -18.79 -33.08 -3.82
N ILE A 34 -19.25 -32.50 -2.71
CA ILE A 34 -20.09 -33.17 -1.73
C ILE A 34 -21.37 -32.33 -1.55
N ASP A 35 -21.60 -31.76 -0.40
CA ASP A 35 -22.66 -30.81 -0.11
C ASP A 35 -22.11 -29.38 -0.18
N PRO A 36 -22.84 -28.37 -0.69
CA PRO A 36 -22.37 -26.99 -0.76
C PRO A 36 -21.94 -26.39 0.59
N ALA A 37 -22.42 -26.92 1.70
CA ALA A 37 -22.00 -26.52 3.04
C ALA A 37 -20.69 -27.19 3.49
N ILE A 38 -20.23 -28.24 2.79
CA ILE A 38 -18.98 -28.96 3.05
C ILE A 38 -17.94 -28.46 2.04
N ARG A 39 -17.09 -27.56 2.48
CA ARG A 39 -16.12 -26.86 1.63
C ARG A 39 -14.72 -27.37 1.94
N ILE A 40 -14.21 -28.25 1.07
CA ILE A 40 -12.90 -28.88 1.22
C ILE A 40 -12.09 -28.62 -0.05
N VAL A 41 -10.93 -27.97 0.12
CA VAL A 41 -9.90 -27.84 -0.93
C VAL A 41 -8.82 -28.87 -0.64
N ALA A 42 -8.43 -29.64 -1.65
CA ALA A 42 -7.40 -30.68 -1.52
C ALA A 42 -6.42 -30.64 -2.69
N ARG A 43 -5.28 -31.29 -2.51
CA ARG A 43 -4.30 -31.53 -3.59
C ARG A 43 -4.90 -32.52 -4.61
N GLY A 44 -4.89 -32.14 -5.88
CA GLY A 44 -5.32 -33.00 -6.97
C GLY A 44 -4.33 -34.12 -7.34
N ASP A 45 -3.04 -33.92 -6.99
CA ASP A 45 -1.94 -34.88 -7.20
C ASP A 45 -1.70 -35.83 -6.01
N TRP A 46 -2.62 -35.84 -5.03
CA TRP A 46 -2.41 -36.58 -3.78
C TRP A 46 -2.70 -38.08 -3.93
N ASP A 47 -1.69 -38.91 -3.74
CA ASP A 47 -1.72 -40.38 -3.91
C ASP A 47 -1.90 -41.18 -2.60
N LYS A 48 -2.04 -40.51 -1.46
CA LYS A 48 -2.18 -41.09 -0.11
C LYS A 48 -0.96 -41.90 0.39
N SER A 49 0.19 -41.78 -0.28
CA SER A 49 1.41 -42.56 0.07
C SER A 49 2.15 -42.03 1.29
N ARG A 50 1.83 -40.82 1.76
CA ARG A 50 2.46 -40.11 2.87
C ARG A 50 1.44 -39.74 3.92
N VAL A 51 1.93 -39.16 5.04
CA VAL A 51 1.08 -38.57 6.05
C VAL A 51 0.35 -37.37 5.45
N ALA A 52 -0.98 -37.36 5.50
CA ALA A 52 -1.77 -36.22 5.10
C ALA A 52 -1.69 -35.14 6.17
N VAL A 53 -1.52 -33.87 5.77
CA VAL A 53 -1.57 -32.72 6.68
C VAL A 53 -2.83 -31.92 6.38
N ILE A 54 -3.74 -31.88 7.34
CA ILE A 54 -5.06 -31.26 7.20
C ILE A 54 -5.17 -30.11 8.19
N SER A 55 -5.71 -28.99 7.75
CA SER A 55 -6.07 -27.89 8.61
C SER A 55 -7.38 -27.25 8.15
N GLY A 56 -7.82 -26.22 8.83
CA GLY A 56 -9.04 -25.51 8.48
C GLY A 56 -9.46 -24.53 9.57
N GLY A 57 -10.62 -23.97 9.38
CA GLY A 57 -11.21 -22.99 10.27
C GLY A 57 -12.22 -22.13 9.53
N GLY A 58 -12.64 -21.02 10.13
CA GLY A 58 -13.49 -20.03 9.47
C GLY A 58 -12.81 -19.41 8.26
N SER A 59 -13.59 -19.06 7.24
CA SER A 59 -13.16 -18.21 6.12
C SER A 59 -13.09 -16.74 6.57
N GLY A 60 -12.46 -15.87 5.78
CA GLY A 60 -12.16 -14.47 6.14
C GLY A 60 -10.72 -14.27 6.61
N HIS A 61 -9.91 -15.34 6.56
CA HIS A 61 -8.50 -15.35 6.94
C HIS A 61 -7.57 -15.60 5.74
N GLU A 62 -8.09 -15.54 4.53
CA GLU A 62 -7.36 -15.87 3.32
C GLU A 62 -5.97 -15.19 3.26
N PRO A 63 -4.96 -15.93 2.76
CA PRO A 63 -4.96 -17.25 2.13
C PRO A 63 -5.15 -18.45 3.09
N ALA A 64 -5.18 -18.28 4.41
CA ALA A 64 -5.44 -19.37 5.34
C ALA A 64 -6.90 -19.86 5.22
N HIS A 65 -7.18 -21.18 5.05
CA HIS A 65 -6.18 -22.22 4.97
C HIS A 65 -6.05 -22.77 3.54
N ALA A 66 -7.06 -22.51 2.66
CA ALA A 66 -7.13 -23.05 1.28
C ALA A 66 -5.90 -22.67 0.43
N GLY A 67 -5.39 -21.44 0.56
CA GLY A 67 -4.20 -20.98 -0.15
C GLY A 67 -2.90 -21.62 0.31
N PHE A 68 -2.90 -22.43 1.36
CA PHE A 68 -1.76 -23.23 1.82
C PHE A 68 -1.85 -24.70 1.44
N VAL A 69 -2.87 -25.09 0.67
CA VAL A 69 -2.95 -26.43 0.11
C VAL A 69 -1.99 -26.54 -1.07
N GLY A 70 -1.15 -27.57 -1.02
CA GLY A 70 -0.15 -27.84 -2.05
C GLY A 70 1.04 -28.63 -1.49
N LYS A 71 1.89 -29.07 -2.39
CA LYS A 71 3.10 -29.84 -2.04
C LYS A 71 3.98 -29.03 -1.08
N GLY A 72 4.46 -29.68 -0.03
CA GLY A 72 5.31 -29.08 0.99
C GLY A 72 4.59 -28.30 2.08
N MET A 73 3.22 -28.21 2.04
CA MET A 73 2.38 -27.65 3.10
C MET A 73 1.15 -28.53 3.37
N LEU A 74 -0.08 -28.00 3.20
CA LEU A 74 -1.29 -28.77 3.48
C LEU A 74 -1.65 -29.75 2.35
N THR A 75 -2.16 -30.91 2.73
CA THR A 75 -2.81 -31.86 1.82
C THR A 75 -4.26 -31.46 1.54
N ALA A 76 -4.95 -30.97 2.56
CA ALA A 76 -6.32 -30.47 2.44
C ALA A 76 -6.61 -29.37 3.47
N ALA A 77 -7.53 -28.47 3.11
CA ALA A 77 -8.08 -27.44 3.98
C ALA A 77 -9.62 -27.54 4.04
N VAL A 78 -10.18 -27.44 5.24
CA VAL A 78 -11.62 -27.43 5.49
C VAL A 78 -12.06 -26.01 5.81
N CYS A 79 -12.88 -25.42 4.93
CA CYS A 79 -13.28 -24.02 5.02
C CYS A 79 -14.68 -23.89 5.64
N GLY A 80 -14.76 -23.25 6.80
CA GLY A 80 -16.03 -22.89 7.43
C GLY A 80 -16.68 -21.68 6.78
N ASP A 81 -17.76 -21.18 7.34
CA ASP A 81 -18.32 -19.88 6.95
C ASP A 81 -17.46 -18.75 7.51
N LEU A 82 -17.80 -17.49 7.21
CA LEU A 82 -17.01 -16.36 7.70
C LEU A 82 -16.89 -16.42 9.22
N PHE A 83 -15.64 -16.48 9.69
CA PHE A 83 -15.24 -16.56 11.10
C PHE A 83 -15.88 -17.68 11.90
N ALA A 84 -16.44 -18.69 11.23
CA ALA A 84 -17.09 -19.83 11.88
C ALA A 84 -16.36 -21.14 11.55
N SER A 85 -16.12 -21.95 12.57
CA SER A 85 -15.49 -23.27 12.43
C SER A 85 -16.29 -24.18 11.49
N PRO A 86 -15.63 -24.98 10.63
CA PRO A 86 -16.31 -25.97 9.81
C PRO A 86 -16.98 -27.04 10.67
N SER A 87 -18.05 -27.66 10.15
CA SER A 87 -18.77 -28.70 10.86
C SER A 87 -17.91 -29.96 11.05
N VAL A 88 -18.29 -30.77 12.06
CA VAL A 88 -17.67 -32.08 12.30
C VAL A 88 -17.69 -32.97 11.07
N ASP A 89 -18.80 -32.94 10.31
CA ASP A 89 -18.94 -33.77 9.11
C ASP A 89 -18.05 -33.26 7.96
N ALA A 90 -17.86 -31.95 7.83
CA ALA A 90 -16.92 -31.40 6.86
C ALA A 90 -15.48 -31.86 7.17
N VAL A 91 -15.04 -31.77 8.42
CA VAL A 91 -13.71 -32.23 8.84
C VAL A 91 -13.56 -33.74 8.66
N LEU A 92 -14.56 -34.53 9.02
CA LEU A 92 -14.54 -35.99 8.85
C LEU A 92 -14.42 -36.37 7.36
N ASN A 93 -15.17 -35.72 6.49
CA ASN A 93 -15.09 -36.00 5.05
C ASN A 93 -13.70 -35.66 4.50
N ALA A 94 -13.05 -34.58 4.96
CA ALA A 94 -11.68 -34.27 4.58
C ALA A 94 -10.71 -35.38 5.02
N ILE A 95 -10.81 -35.82 6.28
CA ILE A 95 -9.96 -36.89 6.81
C ILE A 95 -10.12 -38.16 5.96
N VAL A 96 -11.34 -38.60 5.70
CA VAL A 96 -11.62 -39.83 4.91
C VAL A 96 -11.11 -39.68 3.48
N ALA A 97 -11.28 -38.50 2.88
CA ALA A 97 -10.91 -38.27 1.48
C ALA A 97 -9.39 -38.38 1.25
N VAL A 98 -8.56 -37.84 2.15
CA VAL A 98 -7.11 -37.72 1.89
C VAL A 98 -6.23 -38.66 2.72
N THR A 99 -6.76 -39.34 3.73
CA THR A 99 -5.97 -40.20 4.60
C THR A 99 -5.76 -41.58 3.96
N GLY A 100 -4.51 -42.00 3.92
CA GLY A 100 -4.09 -43.35 3.56
C GLY A 100 -3.53 -44.13 4.78
N ASP A 101 -2.83 -45.22 4.52
CA ASP A 101 -2.26 -46.11 5.57
C ASP A 101 -1.25 -45.40 6.50
N ARG A 102 -0.65 -44.32 6.02
CA ARG A 102 0.29 -43.49 6.78
C ARG A 102 -0.38 -42.59 7.81
N GLY A 103 -1.73 -42.42 7.74
CA GLY A 103 -2.50 -41.60 8.63
C GLY A 103 -2.51 -40.10 8.25
N CYS A 104 -3.09 -39.29 9.10
CA CYS A 104 -3.12 -37.82 8.92
C CYS A 104 -2.83 -37.07 10.23
N LEU A 105 -2.24 -35.90 10.09
CA LEU A 105 -2.09 -34.88 11.14
C LEU A 105 -3.09 -33.77 10.92
N LEU A 106 -3.87 -33.45 11.95
CA LEU A 106 -4.73 -32.26 12.00
C LEU A 106 -3.97 -31.13 12.67
N ILE A 107 -3.81 -29.99 12.01
CA ILE A 107 -3.27 -28.76 12.61
C ILE A 107 -4.43 -27.83 12.89
N VAL A 108 -4.67 -27.52 14.16
CA VAL A 108 -5.88 -26.84 14.63
C VAL A 108 -5.49 -25.59 15.40
N LYS A 109 -6.05 -24.44 15.03
CA LYS A 109 -5.93 -23.21 15.83
C LYS A 109 -6.69 -23.37 17.14
N ASN A 110 -6.13 -22.85 18.23
CA ASN A 110 -6.68 -23.04 19.57
C ASN A 110 -7.93 -22.18 19.85
N TYR A 111 -8.98 -22.39 19.05
CA TYR A 111 -10.32 -21.86 19.30
C TYR A 111 -11.26 -22.98 19.72
N THR A 112 -12.20 -22.71 20.63
CA THR A 112 -13.09 -23.72 21.17
C THR A 112 -13.88 -24.47 20.10
N GLY A 113 -14.44 -23.76 19.10
CA GLY A 113 -15.16 -24.35 17.98
C GLY A 113 -14.29 -25.28 17.15
N ASP A 114 -13.11 -24.83 16.76
CA ASP A 114 -12.17 -25.63 15.96
C ASP A 114 -11.72 -26.88 16.73
N ARG A 115 -11.33 -26.74 18.00
CA ARG A 115 -10.90 -27.90 18.81
C ARG A 115 -11.99 -28.94 18.97
N LEU A 116 -13.23 -28.53 19.22
CA LEU A 116 -14.34 -29.45 19.38
C LEU A 116 -14.70 -30.16 18.08
N ASN A 117 -14.81 -29.42 16.98
CA ASN A 117 -15.23 -29.97 15.70
C ASN A 117 -14.15 -30.89 15.10
N PHE A 118 -12.89 -30.48 15.12
CA PHE A 118 -11.76 -31.30 14.64
C PHE A 118 -11.53 -32.50 15.57
N GLY A 119 -11.59 -32.30 16.89
CA GLY A 119 -11.42 -33.38 17.85
C GLY A 119 -12.49 -34.47 17.71
N LEU A 120 -13.78 -34.10 17.61
CA LEU A 120 -14.86 -35.07 17.43
C LEU A 120 -14.76 -35.78 16.06
N ALA A 121 -14.37 -35.08 15.01
CA ALA A 121 -14.12 -35.66 13.68
C ALA A 121 -12.97 -36.68 13.74
N ALA A 122 -11.87 -36.35 14.42
CA ALA A 122 -10.75 -37.27 14.64
C ALA A 122 -11.19 -38.56 15.35
N GLU A 123 -11.99 -38.45 16.45
CA GLU A 123 -12.51 -39.62 17.16
C GLU A 123 -13.46 -40.45 16.29
N LYS A 124 -14.30 -39.81 15.45
CA LYS A 124 -15.12 -40.54 14.48
C LYS A 124 -14.24 -41.25 13.44
N ALA A 125 -13.22 -40.61 12.91
CA ALA A 125 -12.32 -41.19 11.91
C ALA A 125 -11.53 -42.40 12.46
N LYS A 126 -11.09 -42.34 13.69
CA LYS A 126 -10.45 -43.49 14.40
C LYS A 126 -11.37 -44.72 14.47
N ARG A 127 -12.67 -44.51 14.62
CA ARG A 127 -13.65 -45.62 14.59
C ARG A 127 -13.78 -46.29 13.22
N TYR A 128 -13.43 -45.56 12.16
CA TYR A 128 -13.30 -46.12 10.80
C TYR A 128 -11.91 -46.74 10.52
N GLY A 129 -11.06 -46.87 11.53
CA GLY A 129 -9.74 -47.49 11.45
C GLY A 129 -8.64 -46.54 10.91
N LEU A 130 -8.94 -45.25 10.76
CA LEU A 130 -7.95 -44.30 10.31
C LEU A 130 -7.04 -43.84 11.45
N LYS A 131 -5.75 -43.66 11.15
CA LYS A 131 -4.75 -43.11 12.07
C LYS A 131 -4.81 -41.59 12.01
N VAL A 132 -5.17 -40.95 13.12
CA VAL A 132 -5.31 -39.49 13.19
C VAL A 132 -4.62 -38.99 14.45
N GLU A 133 -3.70 -38.05 14.24
CA GLU A 133 -3.04 -37.26 15.29
C GLU A 133 -3.40 -35.79 15.16
N MET A 134 -3.17 -35.00 16.22
CA MET A 134 -3.52 -33.58 16.23
C MET A 134 -2.45 -32.75 16.90
N ALA A 135 -2.15 -31.57 16.34
CA ALA A 135 -1.34 -30.53 16.93
C ALA A 135 -2.16 -29.24 17.07
N ILE A 136 -2.12 -28.64 18.25
CA ILE A 136 -2.88 -27.43 18.58
C ILE A 136 -1.92 -26.24 18.55
N VAL A 137 -2.25 -25.24 17.72
CA VAL A 137 -1.49 -24.00 17.62
C VAL A 137 -2.07 -22.95 18.58
N ALA A 138 -1.23 -22.45 19.49
CA ALA A 138 -1.59 -21.54 20.56
C ALA A 138 -0.51 -20.45 20.73
N ASP A 139 -0.15 -19.80 19.62
CA ASP A 139 1.01 -18.91 19.51
C ASP A 139 0.78 -17.47 20.01
N ASP A 140 -0.46 -17.08 20.32
CA ASP A 140 -0.80 -15.73 20.77
C ASP A 140 -0.39 -15.48 22.23
N ILE A 141 0.55 -14.54 22.43
CA ILE A 141 1.05 -14.16 23.75
C ILE A 141 0.35 -12.95 24.39
N ALA A 142 -0.72 -12.44 23.78
CA ALA A 142 -1.36 -11.19 24.21
C ALA A 142 -1.86 -11.22 25.67
N LEU A 143 -2.27 -12.39 26.16
CA LEU A 143 -2.77 -12.60 27.51
C LEU A 143 -1.95 -13.69 28.20
N PRO A 144 -0.88 -13.36 28.92
CA PRO A 144 0.05 -14.33 29.51
C PRO A 144 -0.60 -15.34 30.48
N ASP A 145 -1.64 -14.92 31.19
CA ASP A 145 -2.35 -15.77 32.18
C ASP A 145 -3.49 -16.57 31.54
N ASN A 146 -3.69 -16.48 30.21
CA ASN A 146 -4.73 -17.23 29.53
C ASN A 146 -4.33 -18.71 29.41
N LYS A 147 -5.11 -19.59 30.02
CA LYS A 147 -4.90 -21.06 29.94
C LYS A 147 -5.18 -21.62 28.54
N GLN A 148 -5.79 -20.84 27.66
CA GLN A 148 -6.13 -21.21 26.28
C GLN A 148 -5.74 -20.08 25.32
N PRO A 149 -4.42 -19.85 25.09
CA PRO A 149 -3.98 -18.85 24.12
C PRO A 149 -4.53 -19.16 22.73
N ARG A 150 -4.86 -18.13 21.95
CA ARG A 150 -5.38 -18.29 20.59
C ARG A 150 -4.30 -18.77 19.64
N GLY A 151 -4.69 -19.45 18.56
CA GLY A 151 -3.83 -19.74 17.41
C GLY A 151 -4.01 -18.64 16.36
N ILE A 152 -2.94 -17.96 15.95
CA ILE A 152 -2.99 -16.87 14.99
C ILE A 152 -2.00 -17.11 13.83
N ALA A 153 -1.20 -16.14 13.42
CA ALA A 153 -0.39 -16.19 12.20
C ALA A 153 0.71 -17.26 12.20
N GLY A 154 1.23 -17.66 13.36
CA GLY A 154 2.21 -18.75 13.49
C GLY A 154 1.72 -20.09 12.95
N THR A 155 0.41 -20.28 12.84
CA THR A 155 -0.21 -21.46 12.21
C THR A 155 0.34 -21.73 10.81
N ALA A 156 0.62 -20.69 10.00
CA ALA A 156 1.19 -20.86 8.66
C ALA A 156 2.60 -21.50 8.70
N LEU A 157 3.39 -21.19 9.74
CA LEU A 157 4.71 -21.81 9.95
C LEU A 157 4.60 -23.28 10.35
N VAL A 158 3.60 -23.62 11.19
CA VAL A 158 3.35 -25.02 11.55
C VAL A 158 2.91 -25.82 10.31
N HIS A 159 2.05 -25.27 9.44
CA HIS A 159 1.70 -25.90 8.16
C HIS A 159 2.93 -26.20 7.32
N LYS A 160 3.85 -25.22 7.22
CA LYS A 160 5.08 -25.34 6.42
C LYS A 160 6.03 -26.42 6.96
N ILE A 161 6.23 -26.43 8.28
CA ILE A 161 7.15 -27.37 8.95
C ILE A 161 6.59 -28.79 8.93
N ALA A 162 5.30 -28.97 9.24
CA ALA A 162 4.65 -30.28 9.23
C ALA A 162 4.52 -30.82 7.78
N GLY A 163 4.16 -29.97 6.83
CA GLY A 163 4.11 -30.34 5.41
C GLY A 163 5.46 -30.80 4.88
N TYR A 164 6.54 -30.08 5.21
CA TYR A 164 7.90 -30.51 4.88
C TYR A 164 8.25 -31.86 5.51
N ALA A 165 7.93 -32.07 6.79
CA ALA A 165 8.19 -33.35 7.46
C ALA A 165 7.45 -34.50 6.79
N ALA A 166 6.18 -34.29 6.40
CA ALA A 166 5.39 -35.29 5.69
C ALA A 166 5.96 -35.60 4.29
N GLU A 167 6.41 -34.59 3.55
CA GLU A 167 7.06 -34.77 2.24
C GLU A 167 8.39 -35.52 2.34
N GLN A 168 9.09 -35.43 3.47
CA GLN A 168 10.28 -36.24 3.76
C GLN A 168 9.96 -37.71 4.10
N GLY A 169 8.70 -38.13 4.06
CA GLY A 169 8.26 -39.50 4.31
C GLY A 169 8.29 -39.92 5.78
N LYS A 170 8.34 -38.97 6.71
CA LYS A 170 8.31 -39.24 8.15
C LYS A 170 7.01 -39.94 8.57
N SER A 171 7.08 -40.72 9.64
CA SER A 171 5.91 -41.37 10.25
C SER A 171 4.94 -40.34 10.87
N LEU A 172 3.69 -40.72 11.09
CA LEU A 172 2.68 -39.85 11.69
C LEU A 172 3.13 -39.28 13.05
N ASN A 173 3.73 -40.11 13.88
CA ASN A 173 4.22 -39.67 15.20
C ASN A 173 5.36 -38.65 15.07
N GLU A 174 6.32 -38.86 14.14
CA GLU A 174 7.38 -37.89 13.89
C GLU A 174 6.84 -36.58 13.35
N VAL A 175 5.88 -36.61 12.41
CA VAL A 175 5.25 -35.38 11.87
C VAL A 175 4.51 -34.63 12.97
N ARG A 176 3.77 -35.32 13.83
CA ARG A 176 3.10 -34.74 15.00
C ARG A 176 4.10 -34.10 15.96
N ASP A 177 5.15 -34.83 16.33
CA ASP A 177 6.14 -34.35 17.30
C ASP A 177 6.91 -33.12 16.77
N ILE A 178 7.23 -33.10 15.48
CA ILE A 178 7.84 -31.95 14.81
C ILE A 178 6.87 -30.75 14.79
N ALA A 179 5.60 -30.98 14.47
CA ALA A 179 4.59 -29.94 14.50
C ALA A 179 4.39 -29.37 15.91
N GLN A 180 4.38 -30.24 16.94
CA GLN A 180 4.30 -29.81 18.33
C GLN A 180 5.54 -29.01 18.76
N GLN A 181 6.75 -29.46 18.40
CA GLN A 181 7.96 -28.69 18.63
C GLN A 181 7.92 -27.31 17.94
N ALA A 182 7.34 -27.21 16.74
CA ALA A 182 7.12 -25.92 16.12
C ALA A 182 6.16 -25.05 16.93
N CYS A 183 5.03 -25.59 17.38
CA CYS A 183 4.08 -24.88 18.26
C CYS A 183 4.75 -24.37 19.55
N ASP A 184 5.61 -25.17 20.16
CA ASP A 184 6.32 -24.83 21.40
C ASP A 184 7.41 -23.78 21.22
N ASN A 185 7.80 -23.48 19.97
CA ASN A 185 8.83 -22.51 19.60
C ASN A 185 8.27 -21.34 18.76
N LEU A 186 6.99 -21.03 18.94
CA LEU A 186 6.28 -19.93 18.28
C LEU A 186 5.70 -18.95 19.28
N TRP A 187 5.87 -17.67 19.01
CA TRP A 187 5.27 -16.57 19.77
C TRP A 187 4.76 -15.51 18.81
N SER A 188 3.49 -15.16 18.91
CA SER A 188 2.84 -14.17 18.05
C SER A 188 2.16 -13.08 18.86
N LEU A 189 2.20 -11.85 18.33
CA LEU A 189 1.47 -10.72 18.90
C LEU A 189 1.00 -9.81 17.78
N GLY A 190 -0.27 -9.43 17.84
CA GLY A 190 -0.90 -8.56 16.86
C GLY A 190 -1.27 -7.20 17.43
N VAL A 191 -1.43 -6.24 16.53
CA VAL A 191 -1.92 -4.89 16.82
C VAL A 191 -2.81 -4.40 15.68
N ALA A 192 -3.88 -3.66 15.99
CA ALA A 192 -4.72 -3.06 14.98
C ALA A 192 -5.18 -1.65 15.36
N MET A 193 -5.37 -0.81 14.34
CA MET A 193 -5.94 0.54 14.44
C MET A 193 -7.45 0.54 14.20
N GLN A 194 -7.96 -0.49 13.49
CA GLN A 194 -9.39 -0.68 13.23
C GLN A 194 -9.71 -2.16 13.25
N THR A 195 -10.92 -2.49 13.72
CA THR A 195 -11.44 -3.86 13.65
C THR A 195 -11.86 -4.19 12.22
N CYS A 196 -12.10 -5.48 11.94
CA CYS A 196 -12.65 -5.91 10.68
C CYS A 196 -14.17 -5.67 10.60
N ASN A 197 -14.66 -5.50 9.38
CA ASN A 197 -16.08 -5.46 9.07
C ASN A 197 -16.50 -6.79 8.44
N LEU A 198 -17.75 -7.22 8.71
CA LEU A 198 -18.30 -8.40 8.07
C LEU A 198 -19.06 -8.01 6.78
N PRO A 199 -18.85 -8.70 5.65
CA PRO A 199 -19.63 -8.46 4.45
C PRO A 199 -21.14 -8.62 4.70
N GLY A 200 -21.90 -7.56 4.35
CA GLY A 200 -23.37 -7.55 4.55
C GLY A 200 -23.86 -7.15 5.93
N SER A 201 -22.99 -6.79 6.86
CA SER A 201 -23.38 -6.11 8.11
C SER A 201 -23.44 -4.59 7.92
N ASP A 202 -24.22 -3.93 8.78
CA ASP A 202 -24.19 -2.46 8.89
C ASP A 202 -22.84 -2.02 9.48
N GLU A 203 -22.41 -0.79 9.12
CA GLU A 203 -21.19 -0.21 9.68
C GLU A 203 -21.41 0.04 11.18
N GLU A 204 -20.58 -0.60 12.01
CA GLU A 204 -20.46 -0.22 13.41
C GLU A 204 -19.39 0.89 13.54
N GLU A 205 -19.66 1.91 14.37
CA GLU A 205 -18.62 2.86 14.79
C GLU A 205 -17.47 2.07 15.40
N GLY A 206 -16.26 2.22 14.85
CA GLY A 206 -15.09 1.48 15.30
C GLY A 206 -14.82 1.73 16.79
N ARG A 207 -14.76 0.67 17.61
CA ARG A 207 -14.46 0.78 19.05
C ARG A 207 -13.08 1.37 19.35
N ILE A 208 -12.14 1.30 18.39
CA ILE A 208 -10.79 1.86 18.53
C ILE A 208 -10.84 3.32 18.08
N LYS A 209 -10.58 4.24 19.02
CA LYS A 209 -10.57 5.68 18.74
C LYS A 209 -9.38 6.07 17.87
N GLN A 210 -9.54 7.11 17.06
CA GLN A 210 -8.46 7.68 16.27
C GLN A 210 -7.26 8.06 17.16
N GLY A 211 -6.05 7.72 16.71
CA GLY A 211 -4.83 7.94 17.48
C GLY A 211 -4.45 6.82 18.46
N HIS A 212 -5.25 5.77 18.55
CA HIS A 212 -4.99 4.60 19.40
C HIS A 212 -4.82 3.34 18.57
N VAL A 213 -4.13 2.36 19.15
CA VAL A 213 -4.06 0.98 18.65
C VAL A 213 -4.49 0.02 19.75
N GLU A 214 -5.07 -1.08 19.38
CA GLU A 214 -5.41 -2.17 20.28
C GLU A 214 -4.40 -3.29 20.12
N LEU A 215 -3.72 -3.64 21.21
CA LEU A 215 -2.71 -4.70 21.28
C LEU A 215 -3.37 -6.03 21.58
N GLY A 216 -2.98 -7.08 20.84
CA GLY A 216 -3.48 -8.43 21.05
C GLY A 216 -4.92 -8.62 20.60
N LEU A 217 -5.37 -7.94 19.55
CA LEU A 217 -6.66 -8.23 18.93
C LEU A 217 -6.70 -9.65 18.41
N GLY A 218 -7.87 -10.30 18.53
CA GLY A 218 -8.15 -11.56 17.87
C GLY A 218 -8.41 -11.39 16.37
N ILE A 219 -8.17 -12.44 15.61
CA ILE A 219 -8.37 -12.45 14.15
C ILE A 219 -9.85 -12.45 13.72
N HIS A 220 -10.80 -12.58 14.65
CA HIS A 220 -12.23 -12.40 14.40
C HIS A 220 -12.74 -11.03 14.91
N GLY A 221 -11.83 -10.12 15.26
CA GLY A 221 -12.17 -8.82 15.82
C GLY A 221 -12.48 -8.80 17.31
N GLU A 222 -12.16 -9.87 18.06
CA GLU A 222 -12.32 -9.91 19.50
C GLU A 222 -11.44 -8.83 20.17
N PRO A 223 -11.90 -8.25 21.30
CA PRO A 223 -11.12 -7.25 22.03
C PRO A 223 -9.72 -7.74 22.38
N GLY A 224 -8.75 -6.83 22.24
CA GLY A 224 -7.36 -7.06 22.62
C GLY A 224 -7.11 -6.95 24.12
N ALA A 225 -5.86 -7.14 24.50
CA ALA A 225 -5.43 -7.10 25.90
C ALA A 225 -5.36 -5.65 26.43
N SER A 226 -5.01 -4.68 25.60
CA SER A 226 -4.88 -3.27 25.99
C SER A 226 -4.98 -2.33 24.79
N VAL A 227 -5.33 -1.07 25.08
CA VAL A 227 -5.32 0.05 24.14
C VAL A 227 -4.10 0.91 24.44
N VAL A 228 -3.34 1.25 23.42
CA VAL A 228 -2.11 2.04 23.53
C VAL A 228 -2.19 3.26 22.62
N ASP A 229 -1.70 4.40 23.06
CA ASP A 229 -1.59 5.60 22.24
C ASP A 229 -0.57 5.40 21.12
N THR A 230 -0.96 5.70 19.88
CA THR A 230 -0.05 5.68 18.74
C THR A 230 0.79 6.95 18.71
N GLN A 231 2.10 6.81 18.91
CA GLN A 231 3.02 7.92 18.72
C GLN A 231 3.64 7.90 17.31
N ASN A 232 4.09 6.73 16.87
CA ASN A 232 4.67 6.49 15.54
C ASN A 232 4.91 4.99 15.32
N SER A 233 5.28 4.61 14.09
CA SER A 233 5.54 3.21 13.68
C SER A 233 6.66 2.54 14.51
N LYS A 234 7.68 3.29 14.92
CA LYS A 234 8.76 2.75 15.76
C LYS A 234 8.22 2.32 17.13
N ALA A 235 7.44 3.17 17.79
CA ALA A 235 6.84 2.85 19.09
C ALA A 235 5.91 1.62 19.00
N ILE A 236 5.16 1.48 17.91
CA ILE A 236 4.30 0.30 17.67
C ILE A 236 5.15 -0.97 17.57
N ILE A 237 6.23 -0.95 16.79
CA ILE A 237 7.16 -2.10 16.67
C ILE A 237 7.79 -2.43 18.04
N ASP A 238 8.26 -1.45 18.78
CA ASP A 238 8.85 -1.66 20.11
C ASP A 238 7.82 -2.27 21.09
N THR A 239 6.54 -1.87 21.00
CA THR A 239 5.44 -2.43 21.80
C THR A 239 5.20 -3.92 21.51
N LEU A 240 5.39 -4.37 20.27
CA LEU A 240 5.28 -5.79 19.91
C LEU A 240 6.56 -6.57 20.24
N VAL A 241 7.71 -6.02 19.92
CA VAL A 241 9.01 -6.68 20.05
C VAL A 241 9.38 -6.95 21.52
N THR A 242 9.09 -6.02 22.41
CA THR A 242 9.47 -6.15 23.83
C THR A 242 8.87 -7.39 24.50
N PRO A 243 7.55 -7.64 24.49
CA PRO A 243 6.97 -8.84 25.07
C PRO A 243 7.31 -10.12 24.29
N LEU A 244 7.40 -10.05 22.94
CA LEU A 244 7.79 -11.20 22.14
C LEU A 244 9.18 -11.70 22.51
N ARG A 245 10.16 -10.80 22.60
CA ARG A 245 11.53 -11.14 22.99
C ARG A 245 11.61 -11.67 24.44
N ALA A 246 10.85 -11.08 25.34
CA ALA A 246 10.79 -11.52 26.73
C ALA A 246 10.28 -12.97 26.85
N GLN A 247 9.29 -13.37 26.06
CA GLN A 247 8.72 -14.72 26.06
C GLN A 247 9.62 -15.73 25.31
N ALA A 248 10.16 -15.34 24.16
CA ALA A 248 10.97 -16.23 23.32
C ALA A 248 12.38 -16.47 23.87
N GLY A 249 12.88 -15.55 24.72
CA GLY A 249 14.27 -15.55 25.18
C GLY A 249 15.25 -15.29 24.04
N GLU A 250 16.54 -15.43 24.34
CA GLU A 250 17.60 -15.28 23.32
C GLU A 250 17.56 -16.43 22.32
N GLY A 251 17.88 -16.11 21.08
CA GLY A 251 17.94 -17.12 20.02
C GLY A 251 18.09 -16.54 18.64
N ARG A 252 18.01 -17.42 17.66
CA ARG A 252 18.02 -17.10 16.24
C ARG A 252 16.63 -17.35 15.69
N PHE A 253 16.01 -16.33 15.08
CA PHE A 253 14.61 -16.36 14.72
C PHE A 253 14.36 -16.20 13.22
N ALA A 254 13.35 -16.89 12.71
CA ALA A 254 12.62 -16.44 11.55
C ALA A 254 11.43 -15.58 12.04
N VAL A 255 11.30 -14.38 11.49
CA VAL A 255 10.22 -13.45 11.84
C VAL A 255 9.22 -13.38 10.70
N LEU A 256 7.97 -13.67 11.00
CA LEU A 256 6.86 -13.51 10.07
C LEU A 256 6.18 -12.18 10.35
N ILE A 257 6.09 -11.31 9.34
CA ILE A 257 5.27 -10.08 9.38
C ILE A 257 3.99 -10.34 8.61
N ASN A 258 2.90 -10.45 9.33
CA ASN A 258 1.60 -10.79 8.80
C ASN A 258 0.70 -9.55 8.73
N ASN A 259 0.22 -9.19 7.54
CA ASN A 259 -0.80 -8.17 7.32
C ASN A 259 -2.18 -8.76 7.61
N LEU A 260 -2.98 -8.12 8.45
CA LEU A 260 -4.35 -8.56 8.74
C LEU A 260 -5.37 -8.17 7.65
N GLY A 261 -4.92 -7.53 6.58
CA GLY A 261 -5.70 -7.27 5.37
C GLY A 261 -5.85 -5.78 5.04
N GLY A 262 -6.01 -4.91 6.02
CA GLY A 262 -6.29 -3.48 5.82
C GLY A 262 -5.08 -2.54 5.85
N VAL A 263 -3.86 -3.06 6.02
CA VAL A 263 -2.63 -2.22 6.02
C VAL A 263 -2.05 -2.15 4.62
N SER A 264 -1.76 -0.94 4.14
CA SER A 264 -1.19 -0.75 2.80
C SER A 264 0.23 -1.33 2.68
N ALA A 265 0.64 -1.67 1.45
CA ALA A 265 2.00 -2.15 1.18
C ALA A 265 3.08 -1.14 1.62
N LEU A 266 2.80 0.16 1.48
CA LEU A 266 3.70 1.24 1.94
C LEU A 266 3.90 1.19 3.46
N GLU A 267 2.81 1.09 4.23
CA GLU A 267 2.87 0.99 5.69
C GLU A 267 3.60 -0.29 6.13
N MET A 268 3.32 -1.42 5.48
CA MET A 268 4.01 -2.69 5.78
C MET A 268 5.53 -2.61 5.52
N ALA A 269 5.96 -1.92 4.45
CA ALA A 269 7.37 -1.69 4.17
C ALA A 269 8.02 -0.80 5.25
N LEU A 270 7.32 0.25 5.72
CA LEU A 270 7.76 1.10 6.82
C LEU A 270 7.93 0.30 8.12
N LEU A 271 6.95 -0.54 8.47
CA LEU A 271 7.02 -1.40 9.66
C LEU A 271 8.19 -2.39 9.59
N THR A 272 8.46 -2.93 8.40
CA THR A 272 9.65 -3.79 8.17
C THR A 272 10.96 -3.03 8.41
N LYS A 273 11.04 -1.78 7.97
CA LYS A 273 12.19 -0.90 8.23
C LYS A 273 12.35 -0.65 9.74
N GLU A 274 11.27 -0.37 10.46
CA GLU A 274 11.34 -0.16 11.92
C GLU A 274 11.77 -1.45 12.66
N LEU A 275 11.33 -2.61 12.21
CA LEU A 275 11.80 -3.90 12.76
C LEU A 275 13.34 -4.04 12.62
N SER A 276 13.95 -3.56 11.53
CA SER A 276 15.40 -3.58 11.34
C SER A 276 16.18 -2.70 12.31
N HIS A 277 15.50 -1.85 13.07
CA HIS A 277 16.10 -0.99 14.10
C HIS A 277 15.66 -1.38 15.53
N SER A 278 14.85 -2.45 15.64
CA SER A 278 14.34 -2.94 16.92
C SER A 278 15.40 -3.68 17.74
N ALA A 279 15.03 -4.02 18.96
CA ALA A 279 15.88 -4.82 19.85
C ALA A 279 16.13 -6.26 19.35
N LEU A 280 15.33 -6.76 18.39
CA LEU A 280 15.49 -8.09 17.80
C LEU A 280 16.46 -8.13 16.62
N LYS A 281 16.94 -7.00 16.10
CA LYS A 281 17.65 -6.91 14.81
C LYS A 281 18.79 -7.90 14.64
N GLU A 282 19.57 -8.18 15.68
CA GLU A 282 20.73 -9.10 15.64
C GLU A 282 20.32 -10.58 15.78
N GLU A 283 19.08 -10.84 16.22
CA GLU A 283 18.56 -12.18 16.46
C GLU A 283 17.72 -12.68 15.26
N ILE A 284 17.36 -11.78 14.32
CA ILE A 284 16.59 -12.10 13.13
C ILE A 284 17.51 -12.68 12.06
N ALA A 285 17.34 -13.98 11.76
CA ALA A 285 18.03 -14.63 10.66
C ALA A 285 17.28 -14.48 9.33
N TYR A 286 15.97 -14.62 9.37
CA TYR A 286 15.11 -14.59 8.19
C TYR A 286 13.83 -13.80 8.43
N LEU A 287 13.37 -13.14 7.38
CA LEU A 287 12.08 -12.47 7.31
C LEU A 287 11.15 -13.22 6.36
N ILE A 288 9.91 -13.44 6.77
CA ILE A 288 8.81 -14.01 5.97
C ILE A 288 7.73 -12.95 5.84
N GLY A 289 7.39 -12.58 4.63
CA GLY A 289 6.56 -11.40 4.36
C GLY A 289 7.39 -10.11 4.26
N PRO A 290 6.74 -8.92 4.39
CA PRO A 290 5.35 -8.68 4.81
C PRO A 290 4.32 -9.13 3.78
N ALA A 291 3.32 -9.88 4.22
CA ALA A 291 2.22 -10.33 3.37
C ALA A 291 0.99 -10.71 4.21
N PRO A 292 -0.22 -10.76 3.64
CA PRO A 292 -1.35 -11.41 4.30
C PRO A 292 -1.15 -12.93 4.23
N LEU A 293 -0.85 -13.57 5.35
CA LEU A 293 -0.77 -15.03 5.48
C LEU A 293 -1.95 -15.59 6.28
N VAL A 294 -2.32 -14.92 7.37
CA VAL A 294 -3.54 -15.16 8.12
C VAL A 294 -4.21 -13.81 8.33
N SER A 295 -5.14 -13.45 7.46
CA SER A 295 -5.81 -12.16 7.48
C SER A 295 -7.02 -12.16 8.43
N ALA A 296 -7.69 -11.04 8.54
CA ALA A 296 -8.96 -10.85 9.23
C ALA A 296 -9.81 -9.86 8.42
N LEU A 297 -10.16 -10.24 7.19
CA LEU A 297 -10.88 -9.40 6.22
C LEU A 297 -10.13 -8.07 5.97
N ASP A 298 -10.77 -6.94 6.28
CA ASP A 298 -10.25 -5.58 6.09
C ASP A 298 -9.62 -4.98 7.36
N MET A 299 -9.30 -5.79 8.37
CA MET A 299 -8.72 -5.31 9.63
C MET A 299 -7.45 -4.49 9.39
N LYS A 300 -7.46 -3.22 9.81
CA LYS A 300 -6.28 -2.36 9.71
C LYS A 300 -5.29 -2.66 10.84
N GLY A 301 -4.56 -3.74 10.69
CA GLY A 301 -3.61 -4.23 11.66
C GLY A 301 -2.58 -5.19 11.07
N PHE A 302 -1.62 -5.57 11.88
CA PHE A 302 -0.60 -6.56 11.54
C PHE A 302 -0.17 -7.34 12.78
N SER A 303 0.52 -8.47 12.57
CA SER A 303 1.12 -9.23 13.65
C SER A 303 2.57 -9.61 13.34
N LEU A 304 3.35 -9.77 14.39
CA LEU A 304 4.69 -10.36 14.34
C LEU A 304 4.64 -11.74 14.96
N THR A 305 5.28 -12.71 14.29
CA THR A 305 5.49 -14.05 14.83
C THR A 305 6.98 -14.35 14.86
N LEU A 306 7.49 -14.81 15.99
CA LEU A 306 8.84 -15.34 16.13
C LEU A 306 8.79 -16.87 16.08
N LEU A 307 9.57 -17.48 15.18
CA LEU A 307 9.90 -18.90 15.19
C LEU A 307 11.35 -19.06 15.61
N LYS A 308 11.61 -19.70 16.75
CA LYS A 308 12.97 -20.03 17.16
C LYS A 308 13.52 -21.15 16.29
N LEU A 309 14.63 -20.87 15.62
CA LEU A 309 15.20 -21.75 14.61
C LEU A 309 16.04 -22.88 15.21
N ASN A 310 15.88 -24.04 14.63
CA ASN A 310 16.81 -25.15 14.66
C ASN A 310 17.10 -25.60 13.22
N ASP A 311 18.04 -26.51 13.04
CA ASP A 311 18.48 -26.95 11.69
C ASP A 311 17.33 -27.53 10.85
N PHE A 312 16.37 -28.22 11.50
CA PHE A 312 15.22 -28.78 10.77
C PHE A 312 14.24 -27.70 10.34
N PHE A 313 13.91 -26.77 11.23
CA PHE A 313 12.98 -25.69 10.93
C PHE A 313 13.55 -24.76 9.87
N GLU A 314 14.86 -24.47 9.92
CA GLU A 314 15.51 -23.66 8.91
C GLU A 314 15.43 -24.31 7.52
N LYS A 315 15.72 -25.62 7.41
CA LYS A 315 15.54 -26.37 6.17
C LYS A 315 14.07 -26.38 5.72
N ALA A 316 13.15 -26.58 6.65
CA ALA A 316 11.74 -26.64 6.37
C ALA A 316 11.19 -25.33 5.79
N ILE A 317 11.49 -24.17 6.38
CA ILE A 317 10.98 -22.88 5.90
C ILE A 317 11.53 -22.51 4.51
N HIS A 318 12.74 -22.97 4.16
CA HIS A 318 13.38 -22.74 2.87
C HIS A 318 12.98 -23.73 1.78
N ALA A 319 12.45 -24.90 2.15
CA ALA A 319 12.05 -25.90 1.18
C ALA A 319 10.96 -25.37 0.24
N GLU A 320 11.04 -25.73 -1.03
CA GLU A 320 10.07 -25.34 -2.04
C GLU A 320 8.67 -25.86 -1.73
N VAL A 321 7.68 -25.11 -2.13
CA VAL A 321 6.26 -25.43 -1.99
C VAL A 321 5.49 -25.07 -3.27
N GLU A 322 4.39 -25.77 -3.47
CA GLU A 322 3.47 -25.50 -4.57
C GLU A 322 2.13 -24.98 -4.01
N THR A 323 2.17 -23.80 -3.39
CA THR A 323 1.00 -23.18 -2.75
C THR A 323 0.84 -21.73 -3.21
N LEU A 324 -0.37 -21.20 -3.14
CA LEU A 324 -0.67 -19.80 -3.46
C LEU A 324 -0.13 -18.82 -2.41
N GLY A 325 -0.27 -19.16 -1.13
CA GLY A 325 -0.16 -18.19 -0.02
C GLY A 325 1.20 -18.10 0.65
N TRP A 326 2.12 -19.07 0.42
CA TRP A 326 3.40 -19.06 1.12
C TRP A 326 4.37 -18.01 0.58
N GLN A 327 5.03 -17.31 1.50
CA GLN A 327 6.08 -16.34 1.19
C GLN A 327 7.46 -16.94 1.48
N LYS A 328 8.35 -16.91 0.48
CA LYS A 328 9.72 -17.42 0.63
C LYS A 328 10.49 -16.59 1.65
N PRO A 329 11.16 -17.23 2.64
CA PRO A 329 12.01 -16.52 3.59
C PRO A 329 13.16 -15.80 2.88
N VAL A 330 13.46 -14.59 3.31
CA VAL A 330 14.63 -13.84 2.86
C VAL A 330 15.59 -13.63 4.03
N ALA A 331 16.88 -13.69 3.77
CA ALA A 331 17.89 -13.40 4.79
C ALA A 331 17.73 -11.94 5.25
N PHE A 332 17.70 -11.75 6.56
CA PHE A 332 17.62 -10.41 7.13
C PHE A 332 19.02 -9.81 7.20
N ALA A 333 19.32 -8.93 6.27
CA ALA A 333 20.65 -8.37 6.08
C ALA A 333 20.62 -6.83 6.19
N PRO A 334 21.76 -6.21 6.53
CA PRO A 334 21.87 -4.75 6.53
C PRO A 334 21.54 -4.15 5.17
N LEU A 335 20.92 -2.97 5.17
CA LEU A 335 20.62 -2.21 3.97
C LEU A 335 21.90 -1.92 3.18
N ARG A 336 21.93 -2.29 1.91
CA ARG A 336 23.03 -1.98 0.99
C ARG A 336 22.74 -0.68 0.27
N THR A 337 23.68 0.25 0.34
CA THR A 337 23.64 1.51 -0.40
C THR A 337 24.86 1.62 -1.30
N VAL A 338 24.70 2.32 -2.43
CA VAL A 338 25.79 2.64 -3.34
C VAL A 338 25.94 4.15 -3.33
N ALA A 339 27.15 4.63 -3.03
CA ALA A 339 27.45 6.04 -3.10
C ALA A 339 27.41 6.51 -4.55
N HIS A 340 26.74 7.60 -4.81
CA HIS A 340 26.70 8.27 -6.10
C HIS A 340 26.79 9.77 -5.90
N THR A 341 27.60 10.43 -6.74
CA THR A 341 27.68 11.89 -6.72
C THR A 341 26.50 12.45 -7.49
N ALA A 342 25.68 13.23 -6.81
CA ALA A 342 24.55 13.89 -7.44
C ALA A 342 25.05 14.93 -8.47
N ILE A 343 24.49 14.90 -9.67
CA ILE A 343 24.67 15.94 -10.66
C ILE A 343 23.67 17.05 -10.33
N HIS A 344 24.18 18.23 -10.10
CA HIS A 344 23.38 19.43 -9.94
C HIS A 344 23.64 20.34 -11.13
N ASP A 345 22.73 20.36 -12.08
CA ASP A 345 22.70 21.33 -13.17
C ASP A 345 22.18 22.65 -12.57
N ARG A 346 23.11 23.53 -12.18
CA ARG A 346 22.80 24.83 -11.57
C ARG A 346 23.13 25.94 -12.51
N VAL A 347 22.21 26.88 -12.62
CA VAL A 347 22.46 28.14 -13.36
C VAL A 347 23.50 28.95 -12.58
N GLU A 348 24.66 29.19 -13.20
CA GLU A 348 25.69 30.10 -12.68
C GLU A 348 25.32 31.54 -12.99
N TYR A 349 25.29 32.40 -11.99
CA TYR A 349 24.95 33.81 -12.14
C TYR A 349 25.55 34.68 -11.07
N THR A 350 25.63 35.96 -11.34
CA THR A 350 25.92 36.99 -10.33
C THR A 350 24.64 37.76 -10.05
N PRO A 351 24.24 37.94 -8.78
CA PRO A 351 23.12 38.80 -8.44
C PRO A 351 23.33 40.24 -8.91
N SER A 352 22.24 40.87 -9.35
CA SER A 352 22.28 42.25 -9.88
C SER A 352 20.96 42.96 -9.59
N ASP A 353 20.98 44.29 -9.69
CA ASP A 353 19.82 45.13 -9.41
C ASP A 353 19.26 45.75 -10.70
N ASN A 354 17.94 45.60 -10.87
CA ASN A 354 17.16 46.31 -11.88
C ASN A 354 15.77 46.59 -11.32
N LEU A 355 15.51 47.84 -10.97
CA LEU A 355 14.27 48.24 -10.28
C LEU A 355 13.02 47.83 -11.08
N ARG A 356 13.03 48.03 -12.38
CA ARG A 356 11.87 47.70 -13.24
C ARG A 356 11.58 46.20 -13.26
N VAL A 357 12.62 45.37 -13.39
CA VAL A 357 12.47 43.90 -13.36
C VAL A 357 12.06 43.45 -11.98
N ALA A 358 12.61 44.06 -10.93
CA ALA A 358 12.22 43.77 -9.53
C ALA A 358 10.73 44.05 -9.28
N GLU A 359 10.19 45.16 -9.80
CA GLU A 359 8.77 45.48 -9.70
C GLU A 359 7.87 44.44 -10.37
N TYR A 360 8.23 43.98 -11.58
CA TYR A 360 7.50 42.91 -12.24
C TYR A 360 7.56 41.58 -11.46
N VAL A 361 8.72 41.17 -11.00
CA VAL A 361 8.88 39.94 -10.22
C VAL A 361 8.08 40.03 -8.92
N SER A 362 8.15 41.15 -8.21
CA SER A 362 7.39 41.40 -6.98
C SER A 362 5.88 41.37 -7.22
N SER A 363 5.40 42.01 -8.28
CA SER A 363 3.98 42.03 -8.61
C SER A 363 3.46 40.64 -8.95
N VAL A 364 4.18 39.86 -9.77
CA VAL A 364 3.82 38.50 -10.15
C VAL A 364 3.78 37.56 -8.92
N THR A 365 4.84 37.56 -8.11
CA THR A 365 4.94 36.68 -6.94
C THR A 365 3.88 37.01 -5.90
N LYS A 366 3.66 38.28 -5.61
CA LYS A 366 2.60 38.76 -4.68
C LYS A 366 1.21 38.33 -5.17
N THR A 367 0.93 38.46 -6.46
CA THR A 367 -0.35 38.05 -7.04
C THR A 367 -0.59 36.55 -6.88
N LEU A 368 0.40 35.71 -7.22
CA LEU A 368 0.27 34.26 -7.07
C LEU A 368 0.06 33.83 -5.61
N LEU A 369 0.73 34.49 -4.65
CA LEU A 369 0.51 34.25 -3.23
C LEU A 369 -0.91 34.62 -2.78
N GLN A 370 -1.47 35.71 -3.27
CA GLN A 370 -2.84 36.12 -2.96
C GLN A 370 -3.90 35.21 -3.56
N LEU A 371 -3.58 34.54 -4.65
CA LEU A 371 -4.49 33.66 -5.38
C LEU A 371 -4.56 32.22 -4.81
N GLU A 372 -3.70 31.84 -3.88
CA GLU A 372 -3.55 30.46 -3.41
C GLU A 372 -4.91 29.81 -3.09
N ASN A 373 -5.69 30.40 -2.21
CA ASN A 373 -6.99 29.83 -1.81
C ASN A 373 -8.03 29.81 -2.93
N ARG A 374 -8.04 30.84 -3.80
CA ARG A 374 -8.98 30.91 -4.93
C ARG A 374 -8.69 29.82 -5.96
N LEU A 375 -7.41 29.62 -6.29
CA LEU A 375 -7.00 28.60 -7.25
C LEU A 375 -7.23 27.18 -6.71
N ASN A 376 -6.96 26.94 -5.42
CA ASN A 376 -7.28 25.66 -4.78
C ASN A 376 -8.79 25.39 -4.79
N ALA A 377 -9.62 26.39 -4.54
CA ALA A 377 -11.08 26.26 -4.58
C ALA A 377 -11.63 25.99 -6.00
N LEU A 378 -10.96 26.51 -7.05
CA LEU A 378 -11.30 26.20 -8.45
C LEU A 378 -10.86 24.77 -8.78
N ASP A 379 -9.65 24.41 -8.39
CA ASP A 379 -9.05 23.11 -8.67
C ASP A 379 -9.80 21.97 -7.95
N ALA A 380 -10.25 22.19 -6.72
CA ALA A 380 -11.04 21.21 -5.97
C ALA A 380 -12.36 20.80 -6.66
N LYS A 381 -12.83 21.58 -7.64
CA LYS A 381 -14.02 21.24 -8.45
C LYS A 381 -13.70 20.36 -9.65
N VAL A 382 -12.46 20.40 -10.13
CA VAL A 382 -12.05 19.80 -11.41
C VAL A 382 -10.73 19.02 -11.33
N GLY A 383 -10.09 18.96 -10.17
CA GLY A 383 -8.81 18.32 -9.90
C GLY A 383 -8.72 17.86 -8.45
N ASP A 384 -7.54 17.97 -7.85
CA ASP A 384 -7.24 17.54 -6.47
C ASP A 384 -7.09 18.69 -5.46
N GLY A 385 -7.31 19.94 -5.90
CA GLY A 385 -7.38 21.10 -5.03
C GLY A 385 -6.04 21.70 -4.60
N ASP A 386 -4.94 21.42 -5.28
CA ASP A 386 -3.58 21.83 -4.89
C ASP A 386 -2.89 22.82 -5.82
N THR A 387 -3.50 23.21 -6.95
CA THR A 387 -2.90 24.11 -7.96
C THR A 387 -2.46 25.44 -7.35
N GLY A 388 -3.27 26.03 -6.48
CA GLY A 388 -2.94 27.30 -5.83
C GLY A 388 -1.72 27.17 -4.91
N SER A 389 -1.67 26.13 -4.09
CA SER A 389 -0.54 25.85 -3.20
C SER A 389 0.76 25.60 -3.98
N THR A 390 0.67 24.90 -5.10
CA THR A 390 1.80 24.63 -6.00
C THR A 390 2.38 25.94 -6.58
N PHE A 391 1.53 26.82 -7.12
CA PHE A 391 2.00 28.12 -7.63
C PHE A 391 2.51 29.03 -6.52
N ALA A 392 1.85 29.04 -5.37
CA ALA A 392 2.28 29.85 -4.23
C ALA A 392 3.65 29.41 -3.69
N GLN A 393 3.95 28.11 -3.71
CA GLN A 393 5.25 27.60 -3.29
C GLN A 393 6.38 28.10 -4.18
N GLY A 394 6.20 28.05 -5.51
CA GLY A 394 7.15 28.66 -6.45
C GLY A 394 7.30 30.17 -6.26
N ALA A 395 6.18 30.86 -6.08
CA ALA A 395 6.16 32.31 -5.86
C ALA A 395 6.91 32.71 -4.56
N ARG A 396 6.76 31.94 -3.46
CA ARG A 396 7.49 32.16 -2.19
C ARG A 396 9.00 32.07 -2.35
N ASP A 397 9.50 31.05 -3.06
CA ASP A 397 10.95 30.89 -3.29
C ASP A 397 11.53 32.08 -4.08
N ILE A 398 10.85 32.49 -5.14
CA ILE A 398 11.30 33.63 -5.97
C ILE A 398 11.17 34.95 -5.23
N ALA A 399 10.10 35.18 -4.48
CA ALA A 399 9.93 36.38 -3.65
C ALA A 399 11.02 36.48 -2.58
N GLN A 400 11.33 35.41 -1.89
CA GLN A 400 12.40 35.37 -0.89
C GLN A 400 13.77 35.67 -1.50
N ARG A 401 14.04 35.15 -2.70
CA ARG A 401 15.28 35.46 -3.43
C ARG A 401 15.36 36.91 -3.86
N LEU A 402 14.23 37.54 -4.20
CA LEU A 402 14.15 38.94 -4.50
C LEU A 402 14.47 39.81 -3.26
N GLU A 403 13.86 39.49 -2.12
CA GLU A 403 14.11 40.16 -0.83
C GLU A 403 15.58 40.01 -0.38
N ASP A 404 16.15 38.80 -0.57
CA ASP A 404 17.56 38.51 -0.26
C ASP A 404 18.53 39.12 -1.28
N ARG A 405 18.07 39.80 -2.32
CA ARG A 405 18.87 40.33 -3.43
C ARG A 405 19.73 39.28 -4.11
N LYS A 406 19.17 38.10 -4.34
CA LYS A 406 19.84 36.94 -4.95
C LYS A 406 19.33 36.62 -6.34
N LEU A 407 18.80 37.60 -7.09
CA LEU A 407 18.33 37.42 -8.44
C LEU A 407 19.20 38.19 -9.46
N PRO A 408 19.44 37.67 -10.69
CA PRO A 408 20.18 38.36 -11.76
C PRO A 408 19.23 39.28 -12.54
N LEU A 409 18.81 40.40 -11.94
CA LEU A 409 17.74 41.24 -12.47
C LEU A 409 18.13 42.07 -13.72
N ASP A 410 19.41 42.26 -13.97
CA ASP A 410 19.90 42.93 -15.16
C ASP A 410 20.00 42.01 -16.38
N ASN A 411 19.90 40.68 -16.19
CA ASN A 411 19.95 39.68 -17.24
C ASN A 411 18.70 38.80 -17.24
N VAL A 412 17.71 39.17 -18.02
CA VAL A 412 16.41 38.49 -18.12
C VAL A 412 16.55 37.03 -18.58
N SER A 413 17.50 36.74 -19.48
CA SER A 413 17.74 35.36 -19.93
C SER A 413 18.17 34.47 -18.77
N THR A 414 19.16 34.89 -18.00
CA THR A 414 19.65 34.19 -16.82
C THR A 414 18.57 34.11 -15.72
N LEU A 415 17.77 35.17 -15.57
CA LEU A 415 16.63 35.15 -14.62
C LEU A 415 15.60 34.07 -14.99
N LEU A 416 15.23 33.95 -16.27
CA LEU A 416 14.32 32.92 -16.73
C LEU A 416 14.87 31.50 -16.52
N LEU A 417 16.16 31.28 -16.81
CA LEU A 417 16.84 30.01 -16.54
C LEU A 417 16.81 29.66 -15.06
N LEU A 418 17.12 30.61 -14.18
CA LEU A 418 17.08 30.43 -12.73
C LEU A 418 15.66 30.15 -12.23
N VAL A 419 14.66 30.88 -12.73
CA VAL A 419 13.26 30.63 -12.41
C VAL A 419 12.89 29.19 -12.81
N GLY A 420 13.24 28.75 -14.01
CA GLY A 420 13.00 27.37 -14.46
C GLY A 420 13.63 26.32 -13.52
N GLU A 421 14.92 26.49 -13.16
CA GLU A 421 15.62 25.62 -12.21
C GLU A 421 14.92 25.58 -10.85
N ARG A 422 14.52 26.75 -10.33
CA ARG A 422 13.88 26.82 -9.02
C ARG A 422 12.51 26.16 -9.00
N LEU A 423 11.68 26.41 -10.02
CA LEU A 423 10.35 25.83 -10.10
C LEU A 423 10.39 24.30 -10.21
N ALA A 424 11.36 23.73 -10.93
CA ALA A 424 11.58 22.28 -10.96
C ALA A 424 11.88 21.69 -9.58
N THR A 425 12.53 22.49 -8.71
CA THR A 425 12.97 22.02 -7.38
C THR A 425 11.89 22.20 -6.31
N VAL A 426 11.15 23.32 -6.35
CA VAL A 426 10.26 23.72 -5.25
C VAL A 426 8.78 23.50 -5.54
N MET A 427 8.35 23.50 -6.78
CA MET A 427 6.97 23.18 -7.14
C MET A 427 6.80 21.67 -7.30
N GLY A 428 5.80 21.12 -6.67
CA GLY A 428 5.44 19.71 -6.84
C GLY A 428 4.67 19.41 -8.13
N GLY A 429 4.55 18.12 -8.45
CA GLY A 429 3.71 17.62 -9.54
C GLY A 429 4.15 18.02 -10.96
N SER A 430 3.26 17.82 -11.93
CA SER A 430 3.50 18.12 -13.35
C SER A 430 3.60 19.61 -13.63
N SER A 431 2.89 20.45 -12.88
CA SER A 431 2.89 21.91 -13.09
C SER A 431 4.29 22.53 -12.88
N GLY A 432 5.03 22.08 -11.87
CA GLY A 432 6.39 22.54 -11.63
C GLY A 432 7.33 22.21 -12.76
N VAL A 433 7.26 20.97 -13.27
CA VAL A 433 8.08 20.52 -14.40
C VAL A 433 7.71 21.25 -15.69
N LEU A 434 6.43 21.43 -15.98
CA LEU A 434 5.96 22.17 -17.17
C LEU A 434 6.41 23.63 -17.16
N MET A 435 6.28 24.31 -16.01
CA MET A 435 6.74 25.69 -15.87
C MET A 435 8.28 25.77 -15.94
N SER A 436 9.00 24.81 -15.39
CA SER A 436 10.45 24.72 -15.56
C SER A 436 10.86 24.61 -17.03
N ILE A 437 10.22 23.72 -17.80
CA ILE A 437 10.46 23.55 -19.23
C ILE A 437 10.21 24.87 -19.97
N PHE A 438 9.08 25.53 -19.67
CA PHE A 438 8.73 26.81 -20.25
C PHE A 438 9.82 27.89 -20.03
N PHE A 439 10.19 28.12 -18.77
CA PHE A 439 11.14 29.17 -18.42
C PHE A 439 12.56 28.85 -18.86
N THR A 440 13.00 27.60 -18.77
CA THR A 440 14.34 27.18 -19.21
C THR A 440 14.48 27.32 -20.73
N ALA A 441 13.49 26.84 -21.50
CA ALA A 441 13.54 26.97 -22.93
C ALA A 441 13.45 28.45 -23.40
N ALA A 442 12.59 29.24 -22.76
CA ALA A 442 12.51 30.67 -23.03
C ALA A 442 13.82 31.41 -22.68
N GLY A 443 14.41 31.11 -21.53
CA GLY A 443 15.69 31.67 -21.12
C GLY A 443 16.81 31.33 -22.09
N GLN A 444 16.89 30.07 -22.54
CA GLN A 444 17.89 29.66 -23.54
C GLN A 444 17.71 30.40 -24.88
N LYS A 445 16.47 30.53 -25.39
CA LYS A 445 16.20 31.22 -26.64
C LYS A 445 16.47 32.71 -26.56
N LEU A 446 16.21 33.33 -25.42
CA LEU A 446 16.58 34.73 -25.20
C LEU A 446 18.11 34.90 -25.12
N HIS A 447 18.83 33.93 -24.53
CA HIS A 447 20.29 33.88 -24.55
C HIS A 447 20.85 33.75 -25.95
N ASP A 448 20.21 32.98 -26.83
CA ASP A 448 20.55 32.79 -28.22
C ASP A 448 20.21 34.04 -29.09
N GLY A 449 19.72 35.13 -28.51
CA GLY A 449 19.46 36.42 -29.16
C GLY A 449 18.04 36.58 -29.73
N GLN A 450 17.10 35.68 -29.43
CA GLN A 450 15.70 35.89 -29.81
C GLN A 450 15.08 37.03 -28.99
N PRO A 451 14.18 37.86 -29.55
CA PRO A 451 13.40 38.80 -28.76
C PRO A 451 12.58 38.12 -27.68
N LEU A 452 12.32 38.78 -26.55
CA LEU A 452 11.64 38.22 -25.40
C LEU A 452 10.28 37.58 -25.74
N PRO A 453 9.36 38.18 -26.52
CA PRO A 453 8.09 37.54 -26.86
C PRO A 453 8.26 36.25 -27.66
N GLU A 454 9.17 36.19 -28.59
CA GLU A 454 9.48 35.00 -29.40
C GLU A 454 10.14 33.91 -28.56
N ALA A 455 11.04 34.30 -27.66
CA ALA A 455 11.66 33.35 -26.71
C ALA A 455 10.62 32.72 -25.78
N LEU A 456 9.66 33.50 -25.25
CA LEU A 456 8.55 32.99 -24.44
C LEU A 456 7.64 32.06 -25.25
N LEU A 457 7.35 32.35 -26.51
CA LEU A 457 6.58 31.44 -27.38
C LEU A 457 7.35 30.16 -27.70
N SER A 458 8.68 30.22 -27.81
CA SER A 458 9.52 29.02 -27.93
C SER A 458 9.47 28.17 -26.66
N GLY A 459 9.46 28.81 -25.50
CA GLY A 459 9.24 28.14 -24.22
C GLY A 459 7.88 27.43 -24.14
N LEU A 460 6.82 28.11 -24.61
CA LEU A 460 5.50 27.53 -24.71
C LEU A 460 5.44 26.33 -25.66
N ALA A 461 6.09 26.44 -26.82
CA ALA A 461 6.16 25.32 -27.77
C ALA A 461 6.84 24.09 -27.16
N GLN A 462 7.92 24.30 -26.41
CA GLN A 462 8.63 23.22 -25.74
C GLN A 462 7.75 22.59 -24.61
N MET A 463 7.04 23.43 -23.86
CA MET A 463 6.09 22.94 -22.81
C MET A 463 4.96 22.14 -23.45
N LYS A 464 4.39 22.58 -24.58
CA LYS A 464 3.35 21.84 -25.33
C LYS A 464 3.89 20.50 -25.84
N GLN A 465 5.11 20.46 -26.37
CA GLN A 465 5.75 19.26 -26.90
C GLN A 465 5.85 18.15 -25.83
N TYR A 466 6.28 18.49 -24.61
CA TYR A 466 6.41 17.52 -23.52
C TYR A 466 5.10 17.29 -22.75
N GLY A 467 4.28 18.32 -22.59
CA GLY A 467 3.03 18.25 -21.83
C GLY A 467 1.88 17.61 -22.62
N GLY A 468 1.96 17.60 -23.96
CA GLY A 468 0.95 17.02 -24.83
C GLY A 468 -0.35 17.82 -24.92
N ALA A 469 -0.46 18.97 -24.23
CA ALA A 469 -1.63 19.84 -24.27
C ALA A 469 -1.48 20.93 -25.33
N ASP A 470 -2.59 21.34 -25.91
CA ASP A 470 -2.65 22.44 -26.88
C ASP A 470 -3.79 23.42 -26.53
N LEU A 471 -3.91 24.45 -27.35
CA LEU A 471 -5.01 25.42 -27.29
C LEU A 471 -6.35 24.68 -27.48
N GLY A 472 -7.31 24.90 -26.60
CA GLY A 472 -8.59 24.19 -26.58
C GLY A 472 -8.65 23.00 -25.64
N ASP A 473 -7.56 22.62 -24.99
CA ASP A 473 -7.49 21.48 -24.06
C ASP A 473 -7.88 21.84 -22.62
N ARG A 474 -8.36 23.03 -22.40
CA ARG A 474 -8.82 23.53 -21.08
C ARG A 474 -7.69 23.49 -20.03
N THR A 475 -6.60 24.20 -20.33
CA THR A 475 -5.43 24.31 -19.48
C THR A 475 -4.93 25.76 -19.41
N LEU A 476 -3.86 26.02 -18.64
CA LEU A 476 -3.19 27.32 -18.62
C LEU A 476 -2.79 27.82 -20.02
N ILE A 477 -2.61 26.91 -21.01
CA ILE A 477 -2.22 27.25 -22.39
C ILE A 477 -3.28 28.10 -23.06
N ASP A 478 -4.56 27.89 -22.74
CA ASP A 478 -5.69 28.64 -23.29
C ASP A 478 -5.65 30.15 -22.96
N ALA A 479 -5.00 30.50 -21.85
CA ALA A 479 -4.74 31.90 -21.51
C ALA A 479 -3.33 32.35 -21.91
N LEU A 480 -2.31 31.49 -21.78
CA LEU A 480 -0.92 31.84 -21.98
C LEU A 480 -0.60 32.07 -23.47
N GLN A 481 -1.04 31.18 -24.35
CA GLN A 481 -0.72 31.31 -25.79
C GLN A 481 -1.26 32.61 -26.40
N PRO A 482 -2.56 32.96 -26.26
CA PRO A 482 -3.09 34.21 -26.79
C PRO A 482 -2.42 35.45 -26.19
N ALA A 483 -2.05 35.41 -24.91
CA ALA A 483 -1.34 36.49 -24.25
C ALA A 483 0.06 36.71 -24.85
N LEU A 484 0.84 35.65 -25.06
CA LEU A 484 2.19 35.73 -25.63
C LEU A 484 2.15 36.15 -27.09
N GLU A 485 1.16 35.72 -27.86
CA GLU A 485 0.93 36.15 -29.23
C GLU A 485 0.61 37.65 -29.31
N ALA A 486 -0.24 38.17 -28.45
CA ALA A 486 -0.52 39.59 -28.35
C ALA A 486 0.70 40.41 -27.89
N LEU A 487 1.54 39.83 -27.04
CA LEU A 487 2.75 40.49 -26.54
C LEU A 487 3.79 40.80 -27.64
N LYS A 488 3.76 40.09 -28.79
CA LYS A 488 4.61 40.42 -29.97
C LYS A 488 4.42 41.85 -30.47
N GLY A 489 3.23 42.39 -30.30
CA GLY A 489 2.94 43.78 -30.63
C GLY A 489 3.49 44.81 -29.65
N GLY A 490 4.16 44.36 -28.56
CA GLY A 490 4.72 45.22 -27.52
C GLY A 490 3.66 45.80 -26.54
N ASP A 491 2.40 45.39 -26.64
CA ASP A 491 1.30 45.88 -25.82
C ASP A 491 0.93 44.88 -24.74
N ILE A 492 1.40 45.11 -23.52
CA ILE A 492 1.09 44.27 -22.34
C ILE A 492 -0.39 44.33 -21.96
N GLN A 493 -1.10 45.43 -22.30
CA GLN A 493 -2.51 45.57 -22.02
C GLN A 493 -3.34 44.67 -22.93
N ALA A 494 -2.98 44.59 -24.22
CA ALA A 494 -3.57 43.65 -25.17
C ALA A 494 -3.31 42.19 -24.74
N ALA A 495 -2.08 41.89 -24.26
CA ALA A 495 -1.72 40.58 -23.75
C ALA A 495 -2.57 40.18 -22.49
N ALA A 496 -2.78 41.10 -21.55
CA ALA A 496 -3.63 40.86 -20.38
C ALA A 496 -5.10 40.62 -20.75
N GLN A 497 -5.64 41.36 -21.74
CA GLN A 497 -6.99 41.14 -22.25
C GLN A 497 -7.11 39.75 -22.92
N ALA A 498 -6.14 39.37 -23.71
CA ALA A 498 -6.11 38.06 -24.37
C ALA A 498 -6.04 36.91 -23.34
N ALA A 499 -5.21 37.07 -22.31
CA ALA A 499 -5.14 36.11 -21.21
C ALA A 499 -6.50 35.96 -20.47
N GLN A 500 -7.15 37.10 -20.18
CA GLN A 500 -8.45 37.10 -19.52
C GLN A 500 -9.52 36.38 -20.36
N HIS A 501 -9.61 36.70 -21.66
CA HIS A 501 -10.55 36.04 -22.56
C HIS A 501 -10.27 34.53 -22.68
N GLY A 502 -9.01 34.15 -22.73
CA GLY A 502 -8.60 32.73 -22.76
C GLY A 502 -9.03 31.99 -21.50
N ALA A 503 -8.79 32.58 -20.32
CA ALA A 503 -9.22 32.00 -19.05
C ALA A 503 -10.76 31.85 -18.96
N GLU A 504 -11.51 32.87 -19.37
CA GLU A 504 -12.98 32.83 -19.39
C GLU A 504 -13.53 31.79 -20.39
N ALA A 505 -12.83 31.57 -21.49
CA ALA A 505 -13.22 30.57 -22.48
C ALA A 505 -13.15 29.15 -21.93
N THR A 506 -12.23 28.86 -21.01
CA THR A 506 -12.10 27.52 -20.39
C THR A 506 -13.36 27.09 -19.62
N ALA A 507 -14.10 28.04 -19.07
CA ALA A 507 -15.37 27.77 -18.38
C ALA A 507 -16.49 27.25 -19.30
N LYS A 508 -16.36 27.49 -20.62
CA LYS A 508 -17.35 27.06 -21.64
C LYS A 508 -16.92 25.77 -22.35
N MET A 509 -15.73 25.24 -22.05
CA MET A 509 -15.22 24.02 -22.67
C MET A 509 -15.84 22.79 -21.99
N ALA A 510 -16.57 22.01 -22.76
CA ALA A 510 -17.31 20.84 -22.27
C ALA A 510 -16.40 19.63 -21.96
N LYS A 511 -15.12 19.69 -22.36
CA LYS A 511 -14.14 18.61 -22.20
C LYS A 511 -12.76 19.21 -21.99
N ALA A 512 -11.97 18.61 -21.12
CA ALA A 512 -10.54 18.88 -21.00
C ALA A 512 -9.75 17.83 -21.80
N GLY A 513 -8.78 18.26 -22.59
CA GLY A 513 -7.93 17.38 -23.39
C GLY A 513 -6.70 16.90 -22.64
N ALA A 514 -6.30 17.60 -21.57
CA ALA A 514 -5.11 17.27 -20.79
C ALA A 514 -5.26 17.62 -19.31
N GLY A 515 -4.29 17.20 -18.50
CA GLY A 515 -4.30 17.40 -17.05
C GLY A 515 -5.31 16.52 -16.31
N ARG A 516 -5.45 16.72 -14.99
CA ARG A 516 -6.39 15.95 -14.17
C ARG A 516 -7.85 16.16 -14.53
N SER A 517 -8.19 17.36 -15.01
CA SER A 517 -9.53 17.69 -15.50
C SER A 517 -9.98 16.80 -16.68
N SER A 518 -9.08 16.14 -17.40
CA SER A 518 -9.44 15.22 -18.51
C SER A 518 -10.18 13.97 -18.05
N TYR A 519 -10.11 13.64 -16.77
CA TYR A 519 -10.85 12.52 -16.15
C TYR A 519 -12.18 12.96 -15.52
N VAL A 520 -12.56 14.24 -15.67
CA VAL A 520 -13.75 14.82 -15.04
C VAL A 520 -14.89 14.93 -16.07
N ASN A 521 -16.10 14.57 -15.65
CA ASN A 521 -17.29 14.63 -16.49
C ASN A 521 -17.68 16.07 -16.84
N LYS A 522 -18.31 16.26 -18.01
CA LYS A 522 -18.76 17.55 -18.54
C LYS A 522 -19.55 18.37 -17.51
N GLU A 523 -20.42 17.75 -16.76
CA GLU A 523 -21.30 18.41 -15.79
C GLU A 523 -20.52 19.11 -14.67
N ASN A 524 -19.36 18.57 -14.30
CA ASN A 524 -18.49 19.15 -13.28
C ASN A 524 -17.54 20.22 -13.84
N LEU A 525 -17.32 20.24 -15.16
CA LEU A 525 -16.48 21.21 -15.84
C LEU A 525 -17.25 22.50 -16.18
N ASP A 526 -18.56 22.41 -16.41
CA ASP A 526 -19.38 23.53 -16.91
C ASP A 526 -19.40 24.71 -15.93
N GLY A 527 -19.13 25.91 -16.47
CA GLY A 527 -19.08 27.14 -15.69
C GLY A 527 -17.84 27.31 -14.78
N VAL A 528 -16.91 26.34 -14.74
CA VAL A 528 -15.69 26.41 -13.93
C VAL A 528 -14.49 26.76 -14.81
N MET A 529 -13.82 27.86 -14.53
CA MET A 529 -12.57 28.22 -15.23
C MET A 529 -11.43 27.29 -14.80
N ASP A 530 -10.49 27.03 -15.75
CA ASP A 530 -9.25 26.33 -15.42
C ASP A 530 -8.40 27.15 -14.43
N PRO A 531 -7.94 26.57 -13.29
CA PRO A 531 -7.20 27.31 -12.28
C PRO A 531 -5.87 27.84 -12.80
N GLY A 532 -5.17 27.10 -13.68
CA GLY A 532 -3.94 27.55 -14.32
C GLY A 532 -4.15 28.71 -15.28
N ALA A 533 -5.23 28.68 -16.06
CA ALA A 533 -5.59 29.77 -16.96
C ALA A 533 -5.96 31.06 -16.17
N VAL A 534 -6.65 30.91 -15.04
CA VAL A 534 -6.95 32.03 -14.13
C VAL A 534 -5.65 32.62 -13.56
N ALA A 535 -4.70 31.79 -13.14
CA ALA A 535 -3.40 32.25 -12.65
C ALA A 535 -2.66 33.08 -13.72
N VAL A 536 -2.63 32.64 -14.96
CA VAL A 536 -2.02 33.35 -16.08
C VAL A 536 -2.71 34.71 -16.30
N ALA A 537 -4.03 34.76 -16.35
CA ALA A 537 -4.79 35.99 -16.55
C ALA A 537 -4.49 37.03 -15.46
N GLU A 538 -4.51 36.63 -14.20
CA GLU A 538 -4.24 37.54 -13.07
C GLU A 538 -2.76 37.99 -13.04
N VAL A 539 -1.80 37.12 -13.44
CA VAL A 539 -0.39 37.50 -13.60
C VAL A 539 -0.21 38.57 -14.67
N PHE A 540 -0.79 38.42 -15.86
CA PHE A 540 -0.68 39.45 -16.92
C PHE A 540 -1.36 40.75 -16.50
N LYS A 541 -2.47 40.70 -15.78
CA LYS A 541 -3.13 41.88 -15.20
C LYS A 541 -2.19 42.61 -14.22
N ALA A 542 -1.57 41.86 -13.30
CA ALA A 542 -0.62 42.41 -12.32
C ALA A 542 0.60 43.06 -13.00
N MET A 543 1.05 42.54 -14.14
CA MET A 543 2.13 43.14 -14.93
C MET A 543 1.73 44.46 -15.60
N VAL A 544 0.45 44.63 -15.99
CA VAL A 544 -0.08 45.93 -16.44
C VAL A 544 -0.05 46.96 -15.32
N ASP A 545 -0.42 46.59 -14.12
CA ASP A 545 -0.44 47.49 -12.97
C ASP A 545 0.96 47.88 -12.51
N ALA A 546 1.94 47.00 -12.64
CA ALA A 546 3.36 47.28 -12.36
C ALA A 546 4.03 48.21 -13.39
N LYS A 547 3.46 48.34 -14.61
CA LYS A 547 3.95 49.27 -15.68
C LYS A 547 3.53 50.72 -15.41
N ARG A 548 2.48 50.99 -14.61
CA ARG A 548 1.97 52.31 -14.27
C ARG A 548 2.79 52.95 -13.15
#